data_6c679c3f0ae0743a940833f9b69200dd
#
_entry.id   6c679c3f0ae0743a940833f9b69200dd
#
_cell.length_a   1.000
_cell.length_b   1.000
_cell.length_c   1.000
_cell.angle_alpha   90.00
_cell.angle_beta   90.00
_cell.angle_gamma   90.00
#
_symmetry.space_group_name_H-M   'P 1'
#
loop_
_entity.id
_entity.type
_entity.pdbx_description
1 polymer ?
#
loop_
_entity_poly.entity_id
_entity_poly.type
_entity_poly.pdbx_seq_one_letter_code
_entity_poly.pdbx_strand_id
1 'polypeptide(L)'
;MVYIYANGKETTMTRKRILIFMGSPRREGNSSILARQVKAGAEAAGAEVESFFLHDMKVQPCDACEACRSKTETDCILDDDMKDIFPKLRQADGIVIASPIYWFTVSAQTKLFMDRWYALGGPEGYALKGKKFGIVLTYADTDPFTSGAVNALRTFQDALNFINATIVGMVYGSAWAAGKIKDNRELMEKAYELGKKMATG
;
A
#
# COMPACT_ATOMS: atom_id res chain seq x y z
N MET A 1 -21.43 -12.14 1.72
CA MET A 1 -22.41 -11.21 2.29
C MET A 1 -22.75 -11.76 3.68
N VAL A 2 -22.38 -11.09 4.74
CA VAL A 2 -22.66 -11.52 6.13
C VAL A 2 -23.83 -10.68 6.63
N TYR A 3 -24.92 -11.33 7.01
CA TYR A 3 -26.10 -10.68 7.59
C TYR A 3 -26.02 -10.77 9.11
N ILE A 4 -26.11 -9.65 9.79
CA ILE A 4 -26.26 -9.59 11.26
C ILE A 4 -27.62 -8.98 11.55
N TYR A 5 -28.46 -9.67 12.30
CA TYR A 5 -29.76 -9.16 12.75
C TYR A 5 -29.57 -8.43 14.08
N ALA A 6 -29.64 -7.10 14.06
CA ALA A 6 -29.79 -6.29 15.26
C ALA A 6 -31.09 -5.49 15.15
N ASN A 7 -32.00 -5.69 16.07
CA ASN A 7 -33.28 -4.97 16.17
C ASN A 7 -34.20 -5.01 14.92
N GLY A 8 -34.24 -6.14 14.21
CA GLY A 8 -35.17 -6.33 13.08
C GLY A 8 -34.87 -5.48 11.84
N LYS A 9 -33.72 -4.83 11.76
CA LYS A 9 -33.22 -4.15 10.54
C LYS A 9 -32.04 -4.90 9.98
N GLU A 10 -32.14 -5.26 8.73
CA GLU A 10 -31.04 -5.86 7.95
C GLU A 10 -29.96 -4.78 7.76
N THR A 11 -28.86 -4.86 8.47
CA THR A 11 -27.72 -3.97 8.26
C THR A 11 -26.71 -4.72 7.42
N THR A 12 -26.65 -4.40 6.14
CA THR A 12 -25.62 -4.91 5.24
C THR A 12 -24.28 -4.26 5.61
N MET A 13 -23.44 -4.98 6.35
CA MET A 13 -22.07 -4.53 6.58
C MET A 13 -21.28 -4.63 5.27
N THR A 14 -20.99 -3.49 4.66
CA THR A 14 -20.08 -3.45 3.51
C THR A 14 -18.68 -3.84 3.97
N ARG A 15 -18.12 -4.86 3.34
CA ARG A 15 -16.75 -5.30 3.62
C ARG A 15 -15.77 -4.17 3.27
N LYS A 16 -14.78 -3.95 4.12
CA LYS A 16 -13.70 -3.00 3.81
C LYS A 16 -12.88 -3.51 2.62
N ARG A 17 -12.61 -2.62 1.67
CA ARG A 17 -11.82 -2.91 0.47
C ARG A 17 -10.38 -2.45 0.70
N ILE A 18 -9.45 -3.40 0.70
CA ILE A 18 -8.04 -3.16 0.96
C ILE A 18 -7.23 -3.53 -0.28
N LEU A 19 -6.39 -2.60 -0.74
CA LEU A 19 -5.47 -2.84 -1.84
C LEU A 19 -4.06 -3.00 -1.28
N ILE A 20 -3.32 -4.00 -1.77
CA ILE A 20 -1.92 -4.25 -1.38
C ILE A 20 -1.04 -4.14 -2.61
N PHE A 21 -0.10 -3.21 -2.60
CA PHE A 21 0.88 -3.01 -3.66
C PHE A 21 2.25 -3.50 -3.24
N MET A 22 2.77 -4.50 -3.95
CA MET A 22 4.06 -5.14 -3.68
C MET A 22 5.12 -4.64 -4.66
N GLY A 23 6.06 -3.84 -4.18
CA GLY A 23 7.14 -3.22 -4.96
C GLY A 23 8.40 -4.08 -5.11
N SER A 24 8.44 -5.28 -4.55
CA SER A 24 9.57 -6.20 -4.76
C SER A 24 9.53 -6.80 -6.17
N PRO A 25 10.65 -6.91 -6.89
CA PRO A 25 10.72 -7.71 -8.12
C PRO A 25 10.72 -9.23 -7.85
N ARG A 26 10.81 -9.63 -6.58
CA ARG A 26 10.84 -11.04 -6.17
C ARG A 26 9.51 -11.42 -5.54
N ARG A 27 8.78 -12.37 -6.15
CA ARG A 27 7.51 -12.86 -5.59
C ARG A 27 7.67 -13.45 -4.19
N GLU A 28 8.77 -14.14 -3.92
CA GLU A 28 9.16 -14.68 -2.61
C GLU A 28 10.16 -13.77 -1.87
N GLY A 29 10.17 -12.48 -2.20
CA GLY A 29 10.95 -11.47 -1.48
C GLY A 29 10.37 -11.20 -0.08
N ASN A 30 11.22 -10.75 0.82
CA ASN A 30 10.86 -10.56 2.24
C ASN A 30 9.66 -9.61 2.42
N SER A 31 9.62 -8.48 1.72
CA SER A 31 8.48 -7.56 1.78
C SER A 31 7.20 -8.16 1.21
N SER A 32 7.29 -8.99 0.14
CA SER A 32 6.14 -9.68 -0.42
C SER A 32 5.58 -10.75 0.53
N ILE A 33 6.45 -11.40 1.31
CA ILE A 33 6.04 -12.37 2.33
C ILE A 33 5.27 -11.66 3.45
N LEU A 34 5.78 -10.55 3.97
CA LEU A 34 5.09 -9.77 4.99
C LEU A 34 3.77 -9.20 4.45
N ALA A 35 3.73 -8.75 3.19
CA ALA A 35 2.50 -8.28 2.55
C ALA A 35 1.41 -9.37 2.50
N ARG A 36 1.80 -10.63 2.28
CA ARG A 36 0.88 -11.77 2.35
C ARG A 36 0.36 -12.03 3.77
N GLN A 37 1.16 -11.74 4.80
CA GLN A 37 0.67 -11.81 6.19
C GLN A 37 -0.35 -10.69 6.47
N VAL A 38 -0.09 -9.47 5.98
CA VAL A 38 -1.07 -8.38 6.05
C VAL A 38 -2.37 -8.78 5.36
N LYS A 39 -2.28 -9.38 4.16
CA LYS A 39 -3.45 -9.91 3.45
C LYS A 39 -4.22 -10.90 4.30
N ALA A 40 -3.53 -11.92 4.83
CA ALA A 40 -4.16 -12.96 5.66
C ALA A 40 -4.86 -12.37 6.89
N GLY A 41 -4.24 -11.40 7.57
CA GLY A 41 -4.84 -10.72 8.72
C GLY A 41 -6.07 -9.89 8.35
N ALA A 42 -6.05 -9.20 7.23
CA ALA A 42 -7.18 -8.40 6.74
C ALA A 42 -8.36 -9.27 6.33
N GLU A 43 -8.10 -10.35 5.59
CA GLU A 43 -9.11 -11.34 5.18
C GLU A 43 -9.73 -12.05 6.39
N ALA A 44 -8.92 -12.43 7.38
CA ALA A 44 -9.40 -13.02 8.63
C ALA A 44 -10.31 -12.08 9.42
N ALA A 45 -10.11 -10.77 9.28
CA ALA A 45 -10.98 -9.73 9.88
C ALA A 45 -12.16 -9.32 8.97
N GLY A 46 -12.39 -10.05 7.86
CA GLY A 46 -13.56 -9.90 7.00
C GLY A 46 -13.41 -8.88 5.86
N ALA A 47 -12.24 -8.32 5.62
CA ALA A 47 -12.01 -7.42 4.49
C ALA A 47 -11.95 -8.16 3.15
N GLU A 48 -12.30 -7.45 2.08
CA GLU A 48 -11.99 -7.84 0.71
C GLU A 48 -10.60 -7.29 0.34
N VAL A 49 -9.69 -8.16 -0.10
CA VAL A 49 -8.30 -7.77 -0.35
C VAL A 49 -7.88 -8.09 -1.78
N GLU A 50 -7.47 -7.07 -2.51
CA GLU A 50 -6.85 -7.23 -3.84
C GLU A 50 -5.35 -6.88 -3.75
N SER A 51 -4.50 -7.69 -4.40
CA SER A 51 -3.04 -7.52 -4.35
C SER A 51 -2.46 -7.33 -5.73
N PHE A 52 -1.53 -6.38 -5.86
CA PHE A 52 -0.86 -6.01 -7.08
C PHE A 52 0.65 -6.20 -6.94
N PHE A 53 1.24 -6.87 -7.91
CA PHE A 53 2.68 -7.05 -7.98
C PHE A 53 3.26 -6.04 -8.97
N LEU A 54 3.75 -4.91 -8.46
CA LEU A 54 4.14 -3.75 -9.28
C LEU A 54 5.20 -4.07 -10.34
N HIS A 55 6.01 -5.10 -10.11
CA HIS A 55 7.02 -5.52 -11.08
C HIS A 55 6.44 -6.07 -12.37
N ASP A 56 5.25 -6.66 -12.33
CA ASP A 56 4.58 -7.23 -13.51
C ASP A 56 3.70 -6.20 -14.23
N MET A 57 3.49 -5.03 -13.61
CA MET A 57 2.66 -3.97 -14.15
C MET A 57 3.48 -3.05 -15.07
N LYS A 58 2.85 -2.63 -16.15
CA LYS A 58 3.40 -1.60 -17.05
C LYS A 58 3.03 -0.23 -16.51
N VAL A 59 3.83 0.31 -15.61
CA VAL A 59 3.67 1.66 -15.06
C VAL A 59 4.77 2.54 -15.63
N GLN A 60 4.38 3.54 -16.43
CA GLN A 60 5.31 4.54 -16.96
C GLN A 60 5.60 5.61 -15.89
N PRO A 61 6.81 6.20 -15.88
CA PRO A 61 7.09 7.35 -15.04
C PRO A 61 6.16 8.52 -15.39
N CYS A 62 5.85 9.36 -14.41
CA CYS A 62 5.13 10.60 -14.66
C CYS A 62 6.02 11.54 -15.51
N ASP A 63 5.48 12.04 -16.62
CA ASP A 63 6.17 12.96 -17.54
C ASP A 63 5.92 14.44 -17.23
N ALA A 64 5.27 14.74 -16.12
CA ALA A 64 4.94 16.08 -15.66
C ALA A 64 4.14 16.94 -16.67
N CYS A 65 3.35 16.31 -17.55
CA CYS A 65 2.58 16.99 -18.60
C CYS A 65 1.41 17.84 -18.08
N GLU A 66 1.08 17.79 -16.80
CA GLU A 66 -0.03 18.52 -16.14
C GLU A 66 -1.45 18.23 -16.71
N ALA A 67 -1.60 17.30 -17.65
CA ALA A 67 -2.89 17.02 -18.28
C ALA A 67 -3.96 16.56 -17.27
N CYS A 68 -3.57 15.83 -16.22
CA CYS A 68 -4.45 15.42 -15.13
C CYS A 68 -4.97 16.59 -14.28
N ARG A 69 -4.37 17.78 -14.36
CA ARG A 69 -4.81 18.99 -13.66
C ARG A 69 -5.74 19.85 -14.53
N SER A 70 -5.66 19.74 -15.83
CA SER A 70 -6.44 20.53 -16.77
C SER A 70 -7.77 19.90 -17.18
N LYS A 71 -7.94 18.59 -16.97
CA LYS A 71 -9.13 17.82 -17.37
C LYS A 71 -9.89 17.32 -16.14
N THR A 72 -11.17 17.62 -16.06
CA THR A 72 -12.02 17.24 -14.92
C THR A 72 -12.42 15.77 -14.93
N GLU A 73 -12.22 15.04 -16.03
CA GLU A 73 -12.79 13.69 -16.22
C GLU A 73 -11.76 12.56 -16.36
N THR A 74 -10.46 12.85 -16.39
CA THR A 74 -9.44 11.82 -16.55
C THR A 74 -8.35 11.92 -15.48
N ASP A 75 -8.02 10.79 -14.85
CA ASP A 75 -6.93 10.73 -13.87
C ASP A 75 -5.57 11.04 -14.51
N CYS A 76 -5.20 10.35 -15.57
CA CYS A 76 -3.95 10.53 -16.29
C CYS A 76 -4.10 10.17 -17.76
N ILE A 77 -3.33 10.84 -18.63
CA ILE A 77 -3.38 10.57 -20.08
C ILE A 77 -2.45 9.43 -20.50
N LEU A 78 -1.50 9.01 -19.65
CA LEU A 78 -0.60 7.91 -19.97
C LEU A 78 -1.37 6.60 -20.12
N ASP A 79 -1.10 5.89 -21.22
CA ASP A 79 -1.72 4.61 -21.55
C ASP A 79 -0.94 3.46 -20.92
N ASP A 80 -1.26 3.15 -19.68
CA ASP A 80 -0.64 2.09 -18.91
C ASP A 80 -1.60 1.51 -17.86
N ASP A 81 -1.12 0.51 -17.09
CA ASP A 81 -1.94 -0.21 -16.11
C ASP A 81 -2.48 0.66 -14.97
N MET A 82 -1.97 1.90 -14.81
CA MET A 82 -2.52 2.84 -13.82
C MET A 82 -3.96 3.25 -14.14
N LYS A 83 -4.42 3.15 -15.39
CA LYS A 83 -5.82 3.41 -15.75
C LYS A 83 -6.80 2.54 -14.96
N ASP A 84 -6.46 1.26 -14.76
CA ASP A 84 -7.29 0.32 -14.00
C ASP A 84 -7.09 0.47 -12.49
N ILE A 85 -5.98 1.04 -12.07
CA ILE A 85 -5.64 1.23 -10.65
C ILE A 85 -6.27 2.50 -10.07
N PHE A 86 -6.36 3.60 -10.81
CA PHE A 86 -6.94 4.84 -10.29
C PHE A 86 -8.38 4.68 -9.76
N PRO A 87 -9.31 4.03 -10.46
CA PRO A 87 -10.66 3.79 -9.93
C PRO A 87 -10.64 2.94 -8.65
N LYS A 88 -9.76 1.94 -8.57
CA LYS A 88 -9.61 1.09 -7.38
C LYS A 88 -9.08 1.88 -6.20
N LEU A 89 -8.06 2.73 -6.39
CA LEU A 89 -7.53 3.63 -5.35
C LEU A 89 -8.60 4.57 -4.80
N ARG A 90 -9.47 5.11 -5.66
CA ARG A 90 -10.59 5.96 -5.24
C ARG A 90 -11.59 5.20 -4.37
N GLN A 91 -11.86 3.94 -4.67
CA GLN A 91 -12.87 3.11 -4.01
C GLN A 91 -12.34 2.38 -2.76
N ALA A 92 -11.03 2.29 -2.60
CA ALA A 92 -10.42 1.59 -1.47
C ALA A 92 -10.70 2.28 -0.13
N ASP A 93 -10.91 1.51 0.91
CA ASP A 93 -10.92 1.98 2.30
C ASP A 93 -9.51 2.04 2.87
N GLY A 94 -8.64 1.10 2.45
CA GLY A 94 -7.27 1.00 2.91
C GLY A 94 -6.30 0.59 1.82
N ILE A 95 -5.06 1.04 1.94
CA ILE A 95 -3.98 0.78 0.99
C ILE A 95 -2.74 0.34 1.76
N VAL A 96 -2.14 -0.76 1.33
CA VAL A 96 -0.88 -1.26 1.90
C VAL A 96 0.21 -1.18 0.85
N ILE A 97 1.34 -0.57 1.22
CA ILE A 97 2.52 -0.50 0.36
C ILE A 97 3.63 -1.36 0.97
N ALA A 98 4.08 -2.35 0.23
CA ALA A 98 5.17 -3.23 0.65
C ALA A 98 6.37 -3.07 -0.28
N SER A 99 7.51 -2.64 0.25
CA SER A 99 8.73 -2.40 -0.53
C SER A 99 9.97 -2.97 0.14
N PRO A 100 10.90 -3.55 -0.61
CA PRO A 100 12.28 -3.68 -0.13
C PRO A 100 12.94 -2.29 -0.12
N ILE A 101 13.97 -2.14 0.72
CA ILE A 101 14.86 -0.98 0.66
C ILE A 101 15.97 -1.30 -0.34
N TYR A 102 16.01 -0.52 -1.42
CA TYR A 102 17.04 -0.56 -2.44
C TYR A 102 17.72 0.81 -2.55
N TRP A 103 19.03 0.82 -2.45
CA TRP A 103 19.78 2.08 -2.50
C TRP A 103 19.19 3.12 -1.55
N PHE A 104 19.02 2.71 -0.29
CA PHE A 104 18.64 3.55 0.86
C PHE A 104 17.22 4.14 0.79
N THR A 105 16.34 3.65 -0.09
CA THR A 105 14.92 4.08 -0.15
C THR A 105 14.04 2.96 -0.72
N VAL A 106 12.80 3.26 -1.04
CA VAL A 106 11.88 2.32 -1.68
C VAL A 106 12.37 1.86 -3.05
N SER A 107 11.92 0.70 -3.51
CA SER A 107 12.21 0.21 -4.86
C SER A 107 11.71 1.16 -5.95
N ALA A 108 12.33 1.11 -7.14
CA ALA A 108 11.92 1.92 -8.30
C ALA A 108 10.45 1.68 -8.66
N GLN A 109 9.97 0.43 -8.60
CA GLN A 109 8.58 0.08 -8.86
C GLN A 109 7.62 0.79 -7.89
N THR A 110 7.98 0.84 -6.61
CA THR A 110 7.20 1.56 -5.60
C THR A 110 7.18 3.06 -5.89
N LYS A 111 8.34 3.64 -6.25
CA LYS A 111 8.43 5.08 -6.52
C LYS A 111 7.67 5.47 -7.78
N LEU A 112 7.77 4.69 -8.87
CA LEU A 112 6.96 4.90 -10.08
C LEU A 112 5.47 4.93 -9.76
N PHE A 113 4.99 3.97 -8.97
CA PHE A 113 3.60 3.93 -8.54
C PHE A 113 3.21 5.16 -7.72
N MET A 114 4.05 5.59 -6.77
CA MET A 114 3.79 6.75 -5.91
C MET A 114 3.75 8.06 -6.72
N ASP A 115 4.64 8.25 -7.68
CA ASP A 115 4.67 9.46 -8.51
C ASP A 115 3.38 9.66 -9.31
N ARG A 116 2.72 8.56 -9.65
CA ARG A 116 1.46 8.59 -10.37
C ARG A 116 0.26 9.02 -9.48
N TRP A 117 0.42 9.06 -8.14
CA TRP A 117 -0.62 9.60 -7.24
C TRP A 117 -0.90 11.08 -7.48
N TYR A 118 0.02 11.80 -8.13
CA TYR A 118 -0.20 13.18 -8.54
C TYR A 118 -1.52 13.36 -9.33
N ALA A 119 -1.87 12.39 -10.16
CA ALA A 119 -3.10 12.41 -10.94
C ALA A 119 -4.39 12.23 -10.09
N LEU A 120 -4.27 11.81 -8.84
CA LEU A 120 -5.40 11.69 -7.90
C LEU A 120 -5.73 13.00 -7.16
N GLY A 121 -4.97 14.07 -7.41
CA GLY A 121 -5.23 15.39 -6.85
C GLY A 121 -6.21 16.19 -7.70
N GLY A 122 -7.02 17.03 -7.07
CA GLY A 122 -8.00 17.90 -7.71
C GLY A 122 -8.28 19.14 -6.87
N PRO A 123 -9.29 19.99 -7.28
CA PRO A 123 -9.65 21.21 -6.55
C PRO A 123 -10.02 20.97 -5.08
N GLU A 124 -10.59 19.81 -4.79
CA GLU A 124 -11.03 19.42 -3.43
C GLU A 124 -9.95 18.68 -2.64
N GLY A 125 -8.74 18.59 -3.16
CA GLY A 125 -7.61 17.85 -2.60
C GLY A 125 -7.38 16.50 -3.27
N TYR A 126 -6.72 15.60 -2.57
CA TYR A 126 -6.38 14.27 -3.09
C TYR A 126 -7.49 13.25 -2.82
N ALA A 127 -7.80 12.40 -3.80
CA ALA A 127 -8.75 11.30 -3.65
C ALA A 127 -8.33 10.25 -2.59
N LEU A 128 -7.07 10.29 -2.17
CA LEU A 128 -6.54 9.47 -1.09
C LEU A 128 -6.72 10.08 0.30
N LYS A 129 -7.25 11.28 0.42
CA LYS A 129 -7.53 11.96 1.70
C LYS A 129 -8.43 11.08 2.58
N GLY A 130 -8.05 10.95 3.85
CA GLY A 130 -8.78 10.18 4.84
C GLY A 130 -8.65 8.66 4.73
N LYS A 131 -8.02 8.15 3.66
CA LYS A 131 -7.78 6.71 3.52
C LYS A 131 -6.73 6.21 4.49
N LYS A 132 -6.81 4.93 4.84
CA LYS A 132 -5.88 4.25 5.75
C LYS A 132 -4.73 3.65 4.98
N PHE A 133 -3.52 3.83 5.49
CA PHE A 133 -2.31 3.26 4.92
C PHE A 133 -1.58 2.35 5.91
N GLY A 134 -1.18 1.18 5.41
CA GLY A 134 -0.22 0.28 6.05
C GLY A 134 1.09 0.27 5.27
N ILE A 135 2.22 0.35 5.95
CA ILE A 135 3.53 0.35 5.31
C ILE A 135 4.33 -0.86 5.75
N VAL A 136 4.90 -1.58 4.79
CA VAL A 136 5.73 -2.77 5.02
C VAL A 136 7.07 -2.59 4.32
N LEU A 137 8.16 -2.56 5.09
CA LEU A 137 9.51 -2.37 4.55
C LEU A 137 10.44 -3.48 5.00
N THR A 138 11.30 -3.96 4.09
CA THR A 138 12.35 -4.91 4.44
C THR A 138 13.70 -4.46 3.90
N TYR A 139 14.74 -4.69 4.66
CA TYR A 139 16.12 -4.31 4.34
C TYR A 139 17.10 -5.44 4.74
N ALA A 140 18.33 -5.36 4.28
CA ALA A 140 19.32 -6.39 4.50
C ALA A 140 20.32 -6.07 5.63
N ASP A 141 20.42 -4.81 6.02
CA ASP A 141 21.37 -4.35 7.04
C ASP A 141 20.86 -4.60 8.46
N THR A 142 21.69 -4.28 9.45
CA THR A 142 21.45 -4.57 10.88
C THR A 142 20.34 -3.70 11.48
N ASP A 143 20.21 -2.45 10.99
CA ASP A 143 19.26 -1.49 11.55
C ASP A 143 18.69 -0.55 10.46
N PRO A 144 17.59 0.17 10.75
CA PRO A 144 16.93 1.02 9.77
C PRO A 144 17.74 2.26 9.37
N PHE A 145 18.74 2.70 10.13
CA PHE A 145 19.55 3.87 9.80
C PHE A 145 20.62 3.52 8.79
N THR A 146 21.42 2.49 9.06
CA THR A 146 22.49 2.02 8.16
C THR A 146 21.91 1.50 6.84
N SER A 147 20.72 0.90 6.86
CA SER A 147 20.03 0.44 5.66
C SER A 147 19.39 1.56 4.84
N GLY A 148 19.20 2.74 5.43
CA GLY A 148 18.43 3.83 4.83
C GLY A 148 16.92 3.64 4.87
N ALA A 149 16.42 2.64 5.60
CA ALA A 149 14.96 2.44 5.76
C ALA A 149 14.29 3.68 6.36
N VAL A 150 14.99 4.45 7.20
CA VAL A 150 14.50 5.72 7.74
C VAL A 150 14.10 6.73 6.66
N ASN A 151 14.79 6.74 5.51
CA ASN A 151 14.44 7.63 4.39
C ASN A 151 13.09 7.23 3.79
N ALA A 152 12.85 5.94 3.61
CA ALA A 152 11.58 5.43 3.12
C ALA A 152 10.44 5.67 4.13
N LEU A 153 10.68 5.43 5.43
CA LEU A 153 9.71 5.75 6.49
C LEU A 153 9.33 7.21 6.46
N ARG A 154 10.31 8.11 6.37
CA ARG A 154 10.08 9.56 6.30
C ARG A 154 9.34 9.94 5.02
N THR A 155 9.70 9.37 3.87
CA THR A 155 9.00 9.59 2.60
C THR A 155 7.51 9.30 2.72
N PHE A 156 7.14 8.15 3.31
CA PHE A 156 5.73 7.80 3.51
C PHE A 156 5.04 8.74 4.51
N GLN A 157 5.70 9.10 5.62
CA GLN A 157 5.15 10.03 6.59
C GLN A 157 4.84 11.39 5.94
N ASP A 158 5.77 11.95 5.18
CA ASP A 158 5.59 13.25 4.54
C ASP A 158 4.54 13.19 3.43
N ALA A 159 4.61 12.18 2.54
CA ALA A 159 3.67 12.05 1.43
C ALA A 159 2.24 11.83 1.93
N LEU A 160 2.04 10.96 2.90
CA LEU A 160 0.71 10.64 3.42
C LEU A 160 0.14 11.79 4.28
N ASN A 161 0.99 12.48 5.05
CA ASN A 161 0.59 13.70 5.74
C ASN A 161 0.18 14.80 4.76
N PHE A 162 0.95 15.01 3.68
CA PHE A 162 0.65 16.00 2.65
C PHE A 162 -0.73 15.78 2.01
N ILE A 163 -1.12 14.54 1.74
CA ILE A 163 -2.42 14.21 1.16
C ILE A 163 -3.54 14.01 2.20
N ASN A 164 -3.26 14.25 3.50
CA ASN A 164 -4.17 14.03 4.61
C ASN A 164 -4.72 12.58 4.70
N ALA A 165 -3.88 11.59 4.44
CA ALA A 165 -4.15 10.17 4.68
C ALA A 165 -3.62 9.73 6.04
N THR A 166 -4.13 8.60 6.56
CA THR A 166 -3.78 8.12 7.90
C THR A 166 -2.90 6.88 7.83
N ILE A 167 -1.73 6.90 8.46
CA ILE A 167 -0.90 5.71 8.64
C ILE A 167 -1.42 4.92 9.83
N VAL A 168 -1.98 3.73 9.59
CA VAL A 168 -2.49 2.81 10.61
C VAL A 168 -1.36 2.08 11.33
N GLY A 169 -0.29 1.79 10.59
CA GLY A 169 0.90 1.15 11.14
C GLY A 169 1.99 0.97 10.10
N MET A 170 3.21 0.81 10.61
CA MET A 170 4.40 0.51 9.81
C MET A 170 5.06 -0.75 10.38
N VAL A 171 5.28 -1.75 9.53
CA VAL A 171 6.01 -2.98 9.87
C VAL A 171 7.28 -3.00 9.04
N TYR A 172 8.42 -3.01 9.69
CA TYR A 172 9.70 -3.05 9.01
C TYR A 172 10.73 -3.86 9.77
N GLY A 173 11.65 -4.46 9.03
CA GLY A 173 12.71 -5.24 9.64
C GLY A 173 13.72 -5.82 8.66
N SER A 174 14.79 -6.34 9.24
CA SER A 174 15.92 -6.89 8.51
C SER A 174 15.72 -8.35 8.14
N ALA A 175 16.12 -8.70 6.92
CA ALA A 175 16.34 -10.07 6.49
C ALA A 175 17.34 -10.09 5.33
N TRP A 176 18.50 -10.65 5.56
CA TRP A 176 19.64 -10.63 4.63
C TRP A 176 19.35 -11.36 3.30
N ALA A 177 18.71 -12.52 3.34
CA ALA A 177 18.42 -13.31 2.16
C ALA A 177 16.91 -13.38 1.85
N ALA A 178 16.57 -13.59 0.60
CA ALA A 178 15.16 -13.75 0.18
C ALA A 178 14.49 -14.92 0.93
N GLY A 179 13.31 -14.69 1.43
CA GLY A 179 12.53 -15.68 2.19
C GLY A 179 12.88 -15.77 3.68
N LYS A 180 14.01 -15.22 4.11
CA LYS A 180 14.47 -15.34 5.51
C LYS A 180 13.60 -14.58 6.52
N ILE A 181 12.80 -13.65 6.11
CA ILE A 181 11.85 -12.96 6.98
C ILE A 181 10.86 -13.92 7.66
N LYS A 182 10.62 -15.09 7.06
CA LYS A 182 9.75 -16.15 7.63
C LYS A 182 10.26 -16.65 9.00
N ASP A 183 11.56 -16.56 9.23
CA ASP A 183 12.19 -16.99 10.48
C ASP A 183 11.94 -15.98 11.61
N ASN A 184 11.56 -14.75 11.28
CA ASN A 184 11.21 -13.70 12.24
C ASN A 184 9.70 -13.74 12.56
N ARG A 185 9.35 -14.56 13.54
CA ARG A 185 7.95 -14.77 13.98
C ARG A 185 7.28 -13.48 14.44
N GLU A 186 8.03 -12.61 15.12
CA GLU A 186 7.50 -11.33 15.61
C GLU A 186 7.09 -10.40 14.45
N LEU A 187 7.92 -10.27 13.42
CA LEU A 187 7.57 -9.46 12.24
C LEU A 187 6.41 -10.07 11.44
N MET A 188 6.36 -11.40 11.34
CA MET A 188 5.25 -12.10 10.69
C MET A 188 3.93 -11.80 11.42
N GLU A 189 3.93 -11.87 12.76
CA GLU A 189 2.75 -11.54 13.58
C GLU A 189 2.38 -10.06 13.49
N LYS A 190 3.35 -9.15 13.59
CA LYS A 190 3.09 -7.70 13.42
C LYS A 190 2.46 -7.39 12.07
N ALA A 191 2.87 -8.07 11.00
CA ALA A 191 2.29 -7.90 9.67
C ALA A 191 0.83 -8.43 9.63
N TYR A 192 0.56 -9.57 10.24
CA TYR A 192 -0.78 -10.11 10.35
C TYR A 192 -1.70 -9.18 11.14
N GLU A 193 -1.26 -8.67 12.29
CA GLU A 193 -2.02 -7.72 13.12
C GLU A 193 -2.22 -6.36 12.40
N LEU A 194 -1.25 -5.92 11.60
CA LEU A 194 -1.46 -4.75 10.73
C LEU A 194 -2.65 -4.98 9.79
N GLY A 195 -2.73 -6.17 9.18
CA GLY A 195 -3.86 -6.54 8.32
C GLY A 195 -5.21 -6.45 9.02
N LYS A 196 -5.31 -6.98 10.23
CA LYS A 196 -6.52 -6.88 11.06
C LYS A 196 -6.90 -5.42 11.35
N LYS A 197 -5.92 -4.60 11.74
CA LYS A 197 -6.14 -3.15 11.98
C LYS A 197 -6.63 -2.42 10.73
N MET A 198 -6.12 -2.77 9.55
CA MET A 198 -6.58 -2.18 8.28
C MET A 198 -8.06 -2.48 8.02
N ALA A 199 -8.56 -3.64 8.43
CA ALA A 199 -9.93 -4.07 8.22
C ALA A 199 -10.93 -3.52 9.25
N THR A 200 -10.50 -3.33 10.50
CA THR A 200 -11.41 -3.03 11.63
C THR A 200 -11.38 -1.57 12.08
N GLY A 201 -10.33 -0.84 11.76
CA GLY A 201 -10.12 0.53 12.25
C GLY A 201 -10.87 1.62 11.50
#